data_76706bb6cb3e6a5f08553eb328351e9d
#
_entry.id   76706bb6cb3e6a5f08553eb328351e9d
#
_cell.length_a   1.000
_cell.length_b   1.000
_cell.length_c   1.000
_cell.angle_alpha   90.00
_cell.angle_beta   90.00
_cell.angle_gamma   90.00
#
_symmetry.space_group_name_H-M   'P 1'
#
loop_
_entity.id
_entity.type
_entity.pdbx_description
1 polymer ?
#
loop_
_entity_poly.entity_id
_entity_poly.type
_entity_poly.pdbx_seq_one_letter_code
_entity_poly.pdbx_strand_id
1 'polypeptide(L)'
;VLLVTIIFSLIVVSFFVLVPLWSIFVESINVGKKGVFQFSLANYKESFTSSGNLEAIINTVVLGTITSLISLVIGFFFAYVSVYIKIKGKRLFDFIAILPIISPPFVVALSAILLFGRQGLITNKLFGLHNFEIYGFHGLVLVQVLSFFPIAYMMLVGLLQMIDPSVEEASRSLGASRFTVFRTVTLPLMVPGMANAFLLVFIQSIADYANPFVIGGKFTTIAVKIFQEGVGNYELGVATALAMILLSMSITIFAIQRYYTNKKSYVTVTGKVSRERELIDNPKIVRPMYITLLFLTTFVIAMYILIPISSFTEIFGIKNNITFKHYQEIFRFTNRVAP
;
A
#
# COMPACT_ATOMS: atom_id res chain seq x y z
N VAL A 1 29.62 -13.74 23.57
CA VAL A 1 28.14 -13.75 23.54
C VAL A 1 27.65 -13.05 22.29
N LEU A 2 27.98 -11.77 22.05
CA LEU A 2 27.49 -10.98 20.90
C LEU A 2 27.76 -11.66 19.54
N LEU A 3 28.99 -12.14 19.30
CA LEU A 3 29.35 -12.82 18.05
C LEU A 3 28.54 -14.10 17.82
N VAL A 4 28.37 -14.91 18.87
CA VAL A 4 27.59 -16.15 18.81
C VAL A 4 26.12 -15.84 18.51
N THR A 5 25.55 -14.81 19.13
CA THR A 5 24.16 -14.38 18.87
C THR A 5 24.01 -13.90 17.42
N ILE A 6 24.95 -13.11 16.90
CA ILE A 6 24.91 -12.64 15.50
C ILE A 6 25.01 -13.83 14.53
N ILE A 7 25.96 -14.76 14.74
CA ILE A 7 26.12 -15.93 13.86
C ILE A 7 24.86 -16.79 13.91
N PHE A 8 24.32 -17.07 15.10
CA PHE A 8 23.10 -17.84 15.26
C PHE A 8 21.92 -17.18 14.54
N SER A 9 21.72 -15.86 14.72
CA SER A 9 20.65 -15.13 14.04
C SER A 9 20.82 -15.17 12.52
N LEU A 10 22.05 -15.02 12.00
CA LEU A 10 22.32 -15.11 10.57
C LEU A 10 22.01 -16.51 10.00
N ILE A 11 22.40 -17.57 10.73
CA ILE A 11 22.10 -18.95 10.31
C ILE A 11 20.59 -19.19 10.28
N VAL A 12 19.86 -18.78 11.33
CA VAL A 12 18.41 -18.94 11.42
C VAL A 12 17.71 -18.17 10.29
N VAL A 13 18.03 -16.89 10.10
CA VAL A 13 17.43 -16.07 9.02
C VAL A 13 17.77 -16.66 7.65
N SER A 14 19.04 -17.06 7.42
CA SER A 14 19.45 -17.68 6.17
C SER A 14 18.69 -18.96 5.89
N PHE A 15 18.51 -19.82 6.88
CA PHE A 15 17.78 -21.07 6.72
C PHE A 15 16.30 -20.84 6.40
N PHE A 16 15.62 -20.00 7.17
CA PHE A 16 14.19 -19.76 6.98
C PHE A 16 13.84 -18.89 5.75
N VAL A 17 14.79 -18.14 5.21
CA VAL A 17 14.57 -17.30 4.02
C VAL A 17 15.15 -17.95 2.77
N LEU A 18 16.43 -18.37 2.81
CA LEU A 18 17.10 -18.85 1.59
C LEU A 18 16.64 -20.24 1.16
N VAL A 19 16.33 -21.14 2.12
CA VAL A 19 15.88 -22.49 1.77
C VAL A 19 14.53 -22.48 1.04
N PRO A 20 13.47 -21.76 1.52
CA PRO A 20 12.22 -21.63 0.76
C PRO A 20 12.42 -20.96 -0.60
N LEU A 21 13.21 -19.88 -0.67
CA LEU A 21 13.48 -19.20 -1.93
C LEU A 21 14.20 -20.13 -2.93
N TRP A 22 15.17 -20.91 -2.46
CA TRP A 22 15.84 -21.92 -3.26
C TRP A 22 14.87 -22.99 -3.76
N SER A 23 13.97 -23.46 -2.90
CA SER A 23 12.96 -24.46 -3.29
C SER A 23 12.02 -23.90 -4.36
N ILE A 24 11.55 -22.63 -4.23
CA ILE A 24 10.74 -21.94 -5.23
C ILE A 24 11.51 -21.82 -6.55
N PHE A 25 12.80 -21.43 -6.50
CA PHE A 25 13.64 -21.32 -7.68
C PHE A 25 13.81 -22.67 -8.38
N VAL A 26 14.15 -23.74 -7.65
CA VAL A 26 14.30 -25.07 -8.22
C VAL A 26 12.99 -25.57 -8.84
N GLU A 27 11.86 -25.37 -8.17
CA GLU A 27 10.56 -25.79 -8.70
C GLU A 27 10.17 -24.98 -9.94
N SER A 28 10.54 -23.70 -10.05
CA SER A 28 10.25 -22.86 -11.21
C SER A 28 10.91 -23.34 -12.51
N ILE A 29 12.02 -24.07 -12.41
CA ILE A 29 12.77 -24.64 -13.54
C ILE A 29 12.58 -26.16 -13.67
N ASN A 30 11.74 -26.75 -12.85
CA ASN A 30 11.45 -28.19 -12.84
C ASN A 30 10.16 -28.48 -13.61
N VAL A 31 10.22 -29.36 -14.59
CA VAL A 31 9.06 -29.91 -15.30
C VAL A 31 8.91 -31.42 -15.12
N GLY A 32 9.76 -32.01 -14.28
CA GLY A 32 9.75 -33.43 -13.98
C GLY A 32 8.53 -33.83 -13.15
N LYS A 33 8.03 -35.05 -13.40
CA LYS A 33 6.88 -35.62 -12.65
C LYS A 33 7.38 -36.61 -11.60
N LYS A 34 6.62 -36.79 -10.52
CA LYS A 34 6.84 -37.81 -9.48
C LYS A 34 8.22 -37.72 -8.77
N GLY A 35 8.70 -36.51 -8.49
CA GLY A 35 9.93 -36.30 -7.73
C GLY A 35 11.23 -36.42 -8.55
N VAL A 36 11.15 -36.58 -9.87
CA VAL A 36 12.30 -36.53 -10.76
C VAL A 36 12.52 -35.09 -11.21
N PHE A 37 13.70 -34.55 -10.94
CA PHE A 37 14.08 -33.22 -11.42
C PHE A 37 14.41 -33.27 -12.92
N GLN A 38 13.72 -32.43 -13.69
CA GLN A 38 14.01 -32.22 -15.11
C GLN A 38 14.10 -30.74 -15.40
N PHE A 39 15.29 -30.24 -15.69
CA PHE A 39 15.50 -28.82 -15.97
C PHE A 39 14.81 -28.42 -17.28
N SER A 40 14.00 -27.35 -17.18
CA SER A 40 13.39 -26.71 -18.35
C SER A 40 12.96 -25.29 -18.01
N LEU A 41 12.95 -24.41 -19.00
CA LEU A 41 12.37 -23.07 -18.91
C LEU A 41 10.92 -22.99 -19.41
N ALA A 42 10.26 -24.15 -19.57
CA ALA A 42 8.89 -24.22 -20.07
C ALA A 42 7.89 -23.45 -19.18
N ASN A 43 8.03 -23.51 -17.86
CA ASN A 43 7.18 -22.77 -16.91
C ASN A 43 7.31 -21.24 -17.11
N TYR A 44 8.51 -20.73 -17.37
CA TYR A 44 8.71 -19.32 -17.71
C TYR A 44 8.16 -18.97 -19.08
N LYS A 45 8.35 -19.85 -20.08
CA LYS A 45 7.78 -19.66 -21.42
C LYS A 45 6.25 -19.56 -21.30
N GLU A 46 5.61 -20.46 -20.57
CA GLU A 46 4.17 -20.45 -20.34
C GLU A 46 3.72 -19.18 -19.60
N SER A 47 4.47 -18.72 -18.59
CA SER A 47 4.18 -17.48 -17.87
C SER A 47 4.15 -16.24 -18.77
N PHE A 48 4.94 -16.22 -19.86
CA PHE A 48 4.97 -15.10 -20.79
C PHE A 48 4.11 -15.30 -22.06
N THR A 49 3.76 -16.54 -22.41
CA THR A 49 2.98 -16.84 -23.64
C THR A 49 1.49 -17.04 -23.36
N SER A 50 1.12 -17.47 -22.17
CA SER A 50 -0.29 -17.53 -21.76
C SER A 50 -0.85 -16.11 -21.64
N SER A 51 -1.93 -15.82 -22.36
CA SER A 51 -2.58 -14.50 -22.39
C SER A 51 -2.98 -14.03 -21.00
N GLY A 52 -3.51 -14.92 -20.16
CA GLY A 52 -3.93 -14.57 -18.80
C GLY A 52 -2.77 -14.27 -17.84
N ASN A 53 -1.61 -14.91 -18.01
CA ASN A 53 -0.44 -14.65 -17.18
C ASN A 53 0.27 -13.36 -17.61
N LEU A 54 0.42 -13.14 -18.94
CA LEU A 54 0.98 -11.90 -19.47
C LEU A 54 0.13 -10.68 -19.08
N GLU A 55 -1.20 -10.80 -19.19
CA GLU A 55 -2.14 -9.77 -18.75
C GLU A 55 -1.95 -9.46 -17.25
N ALA A 56 -1.81 -10.48 -16.40
CA ALA A 56 -1.58 -10.29 -14.96
C ALA A 56 -0.25 -9.57 -14.67
N ILE A 57 0.81 -9.84 -15.45
CA ILE A 57 2.10 -9.15 -15.34
C ILE A 57 1.92 -7.65 -15.66
N ILE A 58 1.30 -7.34 -16.79
CA ILE A 58 1.04 -5.94 -17.21
C ILE A 58 0.14 -5.24 -16.20
N ASN A 59 -0.95 -5.87 -15.81
CA ASN A 59 -1.90 -5.35 -14.82
C ASN A 59 -1.21 -5.00 -13.50
N THR A 60 -0.30 -5.84 -13.04
CA THR A 60 0.45 -5.61 -11.79
C THR A 60 1.31 -4.35 -11.88
N VAL A 61 2.02 -4.14 -12.99
CA VAL A 61 2.86 -2.95 -13.20
C VAL A 61 2.02 -1.69 -13.32
N VAL A 62 0.93 -1.73 -14.08
CA VAL A 62 0.01 -0.60 -14.28
C VAL A 62 -0.63 -0.22 -12.95
N LEU A 63 -1.17 -1.19 -12.22
CA LEU A 63 -1.78 -0.98 -10.91
C LEU A 63 -0.77 -0.38 -9.93
N GLY A 64 0.42 -0.99 -9.81
CA GLY A 64 1.47 -0.52 -8.92
C GLY A 64 1.90 0.91 -9.21
N THR A 65 2.04 1.27 -10.48
CA THR A 65 2.41 2.62 -10.90
C THR A 65 1.34 3.64 -10.54
N ILE A 66 0.08 3.38 -10.87
CA ILE A 66 -1.03 4.31 -10.63
C ILE A 66 -1.30 4.45 -9.15
N THR A 67 -1.35 3.34 -8.41
CA THR A 67 -1.52 3.36 -6.95
C THR A 67 -0.42 4.17 -6.27
N SER A 68 0.85 3.98 -6.68
CA SER A 68 1.98 4.68 -6.08
C SER A 68 1.95 6.18 -6.36
N LEU A 69 1.62 6.58 -7.57
CA LEU A 69 1.50 8.00 -7.92
C LEU A 69 0.41 8.70 -7.11
N ILE A 70 -0.78 8.10 -7.03
CA ILE A 70 -1.89 8.69 -6.28
C ILE A 70 -1.60 8.68 -4.78
N SER A 71 -1.06 7.59 -4.25
CA SER A 71 -0.68 7.47 -2.83
C SER A 71 0.40 8.48 -2.46
N LEU A 72 1.36 8.74 -3.37
CA LEU A 72 2.40 9.75 -3.17
C LEU A 72 1.79 11.15 -3.06
N VAL A 73 0.85 11.50 -3.94
CA VAL A 73 0.17 12.81 -3.93
C VAL A 73 -0.63 12.99 -2.64
N ILE A 74 -1.44 12.00 -2.27
CA ILE A 74 -2.25 12.05 -1.04
C ILE A 74 -1.34 12.06 0.20
N GLY A 75 -0.34 11.18 0.25
CA GLY A 75 0.62 11.13 1.35
C GLY A 75 1.42 12.43 1.50
N PHE A 76 1.84 13.04 0.38
CA PHE A 76 2.50 14.34 0.40
C PHE A 76 1.56 15.45 0.91
N PHE A 77 0.31 15.47 0.48
CA PHE A 77 -0.67 16.42 0.97
C PHE A 77 -0.84 16.32 2.49
N PHE A 78 -1.06 15.13 3.03
CA PHE A 78 -1.15 14.91 4.48
C PHE A 78 0.14 15.33 5.20
N ALA A 79 1.31 14.97 4.66
CA ALA A 79 2.60 15.32 5.24
C ALA A 79 2.84 16.84 5.26
N TYR A 80 2.53 17.51 4.15
CA TYR A 80 2.66 18.96 4.04
C TYR A 80 1.73 19.68 5.03
N VAL A 81 0.46 19.26 5.11
CA VAL A 81 -0.48 19.85 6.07
C VAL A 81 -0.03 19.60 7.50
N SER A 82 0.43 18.39 7.83
CA SER A 82 0.91 18.05 9.17
C SER A 82 2.15 18.86 9.58
N VAL A 83 3.05 19.18 8.66
CA VAL A 83 4.33 19.84 8.99
C VAL A 83 4.27 21.36 8.88
N TYR A 84 3.49 21.90 7.93
CA TYR A 84 3.52 23.34 7.60
C TYR A 84 2.27 24.12 8.04
N ILE A 85 1.12 23.44 8.23
CA ILE A 85 -0.14 24.14 8.44
C ILE A 85 -0.54 24.12 9.92
N LYS A 86 -0.98 25.27 10.43
CA LYS A 86 -1.56 25.36 11.78
C LYS A 86 -2.99 24.88 11.77
N ILE A 87 -3.22 23.64 12.20
CA ILE A 87 -4.54 23.02 12.26
C ILE A 87 -4.89 22.59 13.67
N LYS A 88 -6.17 22.70 14.03
CA LYS A 88 -6.71 22.18 15.28
C LYS A 88 -6.87 20.66 15.13
N GLY A 89 -6.54 19.90 16.19
CA GLY A 89 -6.72 18.45 16.19
C GLY A 89 -5.69 17.67 15.36
N LYS A 90 -4.52 18.24 15.05
CA LYS A 90 -3.45 17.62 14.27
C LYS A 90 -3.20 16.17 14.64
N ARG A 91 -3.06 15.84 15.93
CA ARG A 91 -2.79 14.47 16.40
C ARG A 91 -3.86 13.46 15.96
N LEU A 92 -5.13 13.89 15.89
CA LEU A 92 -6.22 13.04 15.42
C LEU A 92 -6.10 12.76 13.92
N PHE A 93 -5.79 13.78 13.11
CA PHE A 93 -5.58 13.62 11.69
C PHE A 93 -4.38 12.72 11.38
N ASP A 94 -3.26 12.93 12.10
CA ASP A 94 -2.06 12.10 11.98
C ASP A 94 -2.36 10.62 12.34
N PHE A 95 -3.12 10.39 13.42
CA PHE A 95 -3.56 9.04 13.81
C PHE A 95 -4.43 8.37 12.75
N ILE A 96 -5.43 9.11 12.22
CA ILE A 96 -6.33 8.57 11.19
C ILE A 96 -5.56 8.29 9.88
N ALA A 97 -4.58 9.14 9.53
CA ALA A 97 -3.72 8.91 8.37
C ALA A 97 -2.93 7.59 8.46
N ILE A 98 -2.59 7.12 9.66
CA ILE A 98 -1.80 5.90 9.88
C ILE A 98 -2.72 4.67 10.07
N LEU A 99 -4.00 4.86 10.34
CA LEU A 99 -4.96 3.79 10.64
C LEU A 99 -4.93 2.62 9.62
N PRO A 100 -4.80 2.87 8.30
CA PRO A 100 -4.73 1.78 7.31
C PRO A 100 -3.56 0.81 7.48
N ILE A 101 -2.43 1.24 8.03
CA ILE A 101 -1.28 0.34 8.28
C ILE A 101 -1.56 -0.65 9.42
N ILE A 102 -2.35 -0.22 10.40
CA ILE A 102 -2.62 -1.01 11.62
C ILE A 102 -3.70 -2.07 11.34
N SER A 103 -4.52 -1.85 10.32
CA SER A 103 -5.67 -2.70 10.02
C SER A 103 -5.29 -3.97 9.24
N PRO A 104 -6.07 -5.06 9.37
CA PRO A 104 -5.93 -6.22 8.50
C PRO A 104 -6.11 -5.85 7.01
N PRO A 105 -5.38 -6.51 6.09
CA PRO A 105 -5.35 -6.14 4.66
C PRO A 105 -6.73 -6.09 3.98
N PHE A 106 -7.66 -6.98 4.38
CA PHE A 106 -8.99 -7.07 3.75
C PHE A 106 -9.98 -5.98 4.17
N VAL A 107 -9.71 -5.23 5.24
CA VAL A 107 -10.66 -4.28 5.83
C VAL A 107 -11.08 -3.21 4.83
N VAL A 108 -10.13 -2.62 4.12
CA VAL A 108 -10.42 -1.55 3.15
C VAL A 108 -11.22 -2.09 1.96
N ALA A 109 -10.86 -3.28 1.45
CA ALA A 109 -11.56 -3.91 0.34
C ALA A 109 -13.01 -4.28 0.71
N LEU A 110 -13.21 -4.89 1.89
CA LEU A 110 -14.57 -5.23 2.37
C LEU A 110 -15.40 -3.96 2.60
N SER A 111 -14.82 -2.91 3.18
CA SER A 111 -15.51 -1.64 3.37
C SER A 111 -15.88 -0.97 2.05
N ALA A 112 -15.00 -1.05 1.04
CA ALA A 112 -15.30 -0.55 -0.30
C ALA A 112 -16.49 -1.29 -0.92
N ILE A 113 -16.60 -2.61 -0.73
CA ILE A 113 -17.75 -3.40 -1.19
C ILE A 113 -19.02 -3.00 -0.43
N LEU A 114 -18.96 -2.77 0.88
CA LEU A 114 -20.12 -2.34 1.68
C LEU A 114 -20.60 -0.94 1.29
N LEU A 115 -19.68 -0.03 0.90
CA LEU A 115 -20.04 1.32 0.46
C LEU A 115 -20.47 1.38 -1.01
N PHE A 116 -19.70 0.75 -1.89
CA PHE A 116 -19.76 0.95 -3.33
C PHE A 116 -20.07 -0.31 -4.14
N GLY A 117 -20.32 -1.45 -3.48
CA GLY A 117 -20.74 -2.69 -4.14
C GLY A 117 -22.16 -2.59 -4.73
N ARG A 118 -22.63 -3.67 -5.35
CA ARG A 118 -23.97 -3.73 -5.98
C ARG A 118 -25.11 -3.38 -5.02
N GLN A 119 -24.98 -3.71 -3.74
CA GLN A 119 -25.91 -3.35 -2.66
C GLN A 119 -25.32 -2.28 -1.72
N GLY A 120 -24.31 -1.55 -2.20
CA GLY A 120 -23.57 -0.59 -1.41
C GLY A 120 -24.41 0.56 -0.89
N LEU A 121 -24.09 1.06 0.30
CA LEU A 121 -24.79 2.17 0.93
C LEU A 121 -24.79 3.44 0.07
N ILE A 122 -23.65 3.77 -0.52
CA ILE A 122 -23.51 5.00 -1.31
C ILE A 122 -24.10 4.78 -2.72
N THR A 123 -23.68 3.73 -3.40
CA THR A 123 -24.06 3.51 -4.80
C THR A 123 -25.53 3.19 -4.96
N ASN A 124 -26.02 2.23 -4.20
CA ASN A 124 -27.41 1.77 -4.36
C ASN A 124 -28.39 2.61 -3.54
N LYS A 125 -28.16 2.72 -2.21
CA LYS A 125 -29.15 3.34 -1.32
C LYS A 125 -29.20 4.85 -1.37
N LEU A 126 -28.02 5.52 -1.49
CA LEU A 126 -27.97 6.97 -1.53
C LEU A 126 -28.19 7.53 -2.92
N PHE A 127 -27.52 6.96 -3.94
CA PHE A 127 -27.56 7.49 -5.30
C PHE A 127 -28.40 6.66 -6.28
N GLY A 128 -28.90 5.48 -5.91
CA GLY A 128 -29.70 4.61 -6.79
C GLY A 128 -28.93 4.11 -8.02
N LEU A 129 -27.62 4.01 -7.94
CA LEU A 129 -26.76 3.59 -9.05
C LEU A 129 -26.69 2.05 -9.12
N HIS A 130 -27.76 1.43 -9.62
CA HIS A 130 -27.89 -0.04 -9.66
C HIS A 130 -26.89 -0.75 -10.58
N ASN A 131 -26.31 -0.05 -11.56
CA ASN A 131 -25.35 -0.60 -12.52
C ASN A 131 -23.89 -0.27 -12.18
N PHE A 132 -23.62 0.36 -11.05
CA PHE A 132 -22.26 0.65 -10.66
C PHE A 132 -21.59 -0.60 -10.08
N GLU A 133 -20.41 -0.93 -10.59
CA GLU A 133 -19.59 -2.02 -10.08
C GLU A 133 -18.25 -1.49 -9.60
N ILE A 134 -17.98 -1.62 -8.29
CA ILE A 134 -16.69 -1.26 -7.70
C ILE A 134 -15.57 -2.25 -8.07
N TYR A 135 -15.94 -3.44 -8.54
CA TYR A 135 -14.98 -4.49 -8.88
C TYR A 135 -14.14 -4.13 -10.11
N GLY A 136 -12.90 -4.56 -10.12
CA GLY A 136 -11.95 -4.31 -11.20
C GLY A 136 -10.94 -3.21 -10.89
N PHE A 137 -10.30 -2.71 -11.93
CA PHE A 137 -9.16 -1.80 -11.83
C PHE A 137 -9.42 -0.55 -10.98
N HIS A 138 -10.52 0.16 -11.24
CA HIS A 138 -10.82 1.42 -10.55
C HIS A 138 -11.06 1.24 -9.04
N GLY A 139 -11.81 0.22 -8.66
CA GLY A 139 -12.05 -0.09 -7.25
C GLY A 139 -10.78 -0.58 -6.56
N LEU A 140 -9.98 -1.35 -7.28
CA LEU A 140 -8.70 -1.83 -6.77
C LEU A 140 -7.70 -0.69 -6.55
N VAL A 141 -7.63 0.28 -7.47
CA VAL A 141 -6.83 1.51 -7.28
C VAL A 141 -7.30 2.27 -6.04
N LEU A 142 -8.60 2.49 -5.89
CA LEU A 142 -9.16 3.16 -4.71
C LEU A 142 -8.74 2.48 -3.41
N VAL A 143 -8.92 1.17 -3.34
CA VAL A 143 -8.63 0.37 -2.14
C VAL A 143 -7.13 0.35 -1.84
N GLN A 144 -6.28 0.12 -2.83
CA GLN A 144 -4.84 0.11 -2.63
C GLN A 144 -4.27 1.49 -2.28
N VAL A 145 -4.79 2.56 -2.89
CA VAL A 145 -4.40 3.92 -2.52
C VAL A 145 -4.71 4.20 -1.05
N LEU A 146 -5.91 3.85 -0.59
CA LEU A 146 -6.28 4.00 0.82
C LEU A 146 -5.45 3.13 1.77
N SER A 147 -5.06 1.95 1.32
CA SER A 147 -4.23 1.04 2.11
C SER A 147 -2.77 1.51 2.22
N PHE A 148 -2.23 2.14 1.18
CA PHE A 148 -0.79 2.38 1.06
C PHE A 148 -0.36 3.85 1.10
N PHE A 149 -1.27 4.84 0.96
CA PHE A 149 -0.87 6.26 1.12
C PHE A 149 -0.23 6.56 2.48
N PRO A 150 -0.57 5.87 3.59
CA PRO A 150 0.07 6.13 4.88
C PRO A 150 1.58 5.85 4.87
N ILE A 151 2.05 4.91 4.03
CA ILE A 151 3.47 4.62 3.87
C ILE A 151 4.19 5.85 3.29
N ALA A 152 3.63 6.43 2.22
CA ALA A 152 4.14 7.67 1.65
C ALA A 152 4.05 8.83 2.65
N TYR A 153 2.94 8.97 3.38
CA TYR A 153 2.74 9.97 4.40
C TYR A 153 3.81 9.93 5.48
N MET A 154 4.03 8.78 6.12
CA MET A 154 5.02 8.63 7.21
C MET A 154 6.43 8.98 6.74
N MET A 155 6.81 8.50 5.56
CA MET A 155 8.13 8.77 5.01
C MET A 155 8.31 10.26 4.70
N LEU A 156 7.31 10.89 4.09
CA LEU A 156 7.38 12.29 3.68
C LEU A 156 7.29 13.25 4.86
N VAL A 157 6.56 12.93 5.93
CA VAL A 157 6.57 13.70 7.19
C VAL A 157 7.99 13.74 7.75
N GLY A 158 8.65 12.58 7.87
CA GLY A 158 10.01 12.53 8.38
C GLY A 158 10.99 13.37 7.56
N LEU A 159 10.87 13.32 6.23
CA LEU A 159 11.72 14.11 5.33
C LEU A 159 11.45 15.61 5.44
N LEU A 160 10.18 16.03 5.46
CA LEU A 160 9.82 17.44 5.61
C LEU A 160 10.29 18.02 6.95
N GLN A 161 10.29 17.21 8.01
CA GLN A 161 10.80 17.63 9.32
C GLN A 161 12.33 17.79 9.36
N MET A 162 13.06 17.10 8.47
CA MET A 162 14.54 17.22 8.39
C MET A 162 14.98 18.44 7.58
N ILE A 163 14.13 19.10 6.81
CA ILE A 163 14.46 20.34 6.12
C ILE A 163 14.61 21.46 7.16
N ASP A 164 15.79 22.08 7.21
CA ASP A 164 16.04 23.18 8.14
C ASP A 164 15.19 24.41 7.78
N PRO A 165 14.34 24.91 8.69
CA PRO A 165 13.52 26.10 8.46
C PRO A 165 14.31 27.33 8.08
N SER A 166 15.59 27.45 8.51
CA SER A 166 16.44 28.60 8.20
C SER A 166 16.67 28.81 6.71
N VAL A 167 16.73 27.72 5.92
CA VAL A 167 16.88 27.80 4.45
C VAL A 167 15.64 28.41 3.79
N GLU A 168 14.47 28.05 4.29
CA GLU A 168 13.18 28.60 3.80
C GLU A 168 13.01 30.06 4.24
N GLU A 169 13.40 30.39 5.47
CA GLU A 169 13.38 31.76 6.02
C GLU A 169 14.35 32.68 5.28
N ALA A 170 15.57 32.23 5.00
CA ALA A 170 16.54 32.99 4.22
C ALA A 170 16.01 33.32 2.81
N SER A 171 15.38 32.36 2.14
CA SER A 171 14.76 32.58 0.84
C SER A 171 13.62 33.62 0.92
N ARG A 172 12.82 33.57 1.99
CA ARG A 172 11.75 34.56 2.23
C ARG A 172 12.31 35.96 2.54
N SER A 173 13.40 36.05 3.27
CA SER A 173 14.09 37.32 3.57
C SER A 173 14.65 37.99 2.31
N LEU A 174 14.96 37.19 1.27
CA LEU A 174 15.34 37.68 -0.07
C LEU A 174 14.12 38.06 -0.94
N GLY A 175 12.90 38.07 -0.36
CA GLY A 175 11.67 38.48 -1.07
C GLY A 175 10.92 37.33 -1.79
N ALA A 176 11.33 36.08 -1.64
CA ALA A 176 10.62 34.97 -2.27
C ALA A 176 9.26 34.73 -1.62
N SER A 177 8.22 34.53 -2.45
CA SER A 177 6.91 34.14 -1.98
C SER A 177 6.94 32.71 -1.41
N ARG A 178 5.97 32.34 -0.54
CA ARG A 178 5.85 30.96 0.00
C ARG A 178 5.79 29.91 -1.11
N PHE A 179 5.09 30.17 -2.19
CA PHE A 179 5.00 29.26 -3.34
C PHE A 179 6.36 29.15 -4.06
N THR A 180 7.09 30.25 -4.19
CA THR A 180 8.44 30.25 -4.77
C THR A 180 9.38 29.39 -3.92
N VAL A 181 9.40 29.59 -2.59
CA VAL A 181 10.18 28.77 -1.66
C VAL A 181 9.81 27.28 -1.79
N PHE A 182 8.52 26.97 -1.79
CA PHE A 182 8.06 25.59 -1.96
C PHE A 182 8.60 24.96 -3.26
N ARG A 183 8.50 25.67 -4.38
CA ARG A 183 8.91 25.15 -5.70
C ARG A 183 10.42 25.08 -5.88
N THR A 184 11.18 26.04 -5.32
CA THR A 184 12.63 26.17 -5.57
C THR A 184 13.50 25.58 -4.47
N VAL A 185 12.98 25.42 -3.26
CA VAL A 185 13.73 24.90 -2.10
C VAL A 185 13.12 23.58 -1.61
N THR A 186 11.87 23.63 -1.10
CA THR A 186 11.26 22.48 -0.43
C THR A 186 11.07 21.30 -1.38
N LEU A 187 10.45 21.51 -2.53
CA LEU A 187 10.15 20.45 -3.48
C LEU A 187 11.40 19.78 -4.07
N PRO A 188 12.44 20.51 -4.53
CA PRO A 188 13.66 19.88 -5.01
C PRO A 188 14.40 19.05 -3.94
N LEU A 189 14.41 19.50 -2.69
CA LEU A 189 14.96 18.73 -1.58
C LEU A 189 14.18 17.46 -1.27
N MET A 190 12.87 17.46 -1.55
CA MET A 190 11.99 16.31 -1.34
C MET A 190 12.03 15.27 -2.46
N VAL A 191 12.45 15.64 -3.69
CA VAL A 191 12.42 14.75 -4.86
C VAL A 191 13.03 13.37 -4.62
N PRO A 192 14.23 13.22 -4.01
CA PRO A 192 14.81 11.90 -3.75
C PRO A 192 13.96 11.08 -2.78
N GLY A 193 13.42 11.74 -1.76
CA GLY A 193 12.55 11.09 -0.79
C GLY A 193 11.17 10.73 -1.36
N MET A 194 10.62 11.57 -2.24
CA MET A 194 9.39 11.27 -2.98
C MET A 194 9.58 10.06 -3.90
N ALA A 195 10.73 9.96 -4.57
CA ALA A 195 11.06 8.79 -5.38
C ALA A 195 11.13 7.51 -4.52
N ASN A 196 11.73 7.60 -3.33
CA ASN A 196 11.77 6.48 -2.39
C ASN A 196 10.37 6.10 -1.89
N ALA A 197 9.54 7.07 -1.53
CA ALA A 197 8.17 6.82 -1.11
C ALA A 197 7.34 6.15 -2.22
N PHE A 198 7.47 6.65 -3.47
CA PHE A 198 6.86 6.03 -4.64
C PHE A 198 7.24 4.56 -4.78
N LEU A 199 8.53 4.25 -4.73
CA LEU A 199 9.04 2.89 -4.93
C LEU A 199 8.65 1.95 -3.79
N LEU A 200 8.60 2.43 -2.55
CA LEU A 200 8.09 1.63 -1.43
C LEU A 200 6.61 1.28 -1.61
N VAL A 201 5.78 2.25 -1.98
CA VAL A 201 4.36 2.00 -2.26
C VAL A 201 4.19 1.09 -3.46
N PHE A 202 5.03 1.25 -4.50
CA PHE A 202 5.00 0.40 -5.68
C PHE A 202 5.28 -1.07 -5.31
N ILE A 203 6.33 -1.34 -4.53
CA ILE A 203 6.66 -2.70 -4.08
C ILE A 203 5.51 -3.28 -3.26
N GLN A 204 4.90 -2.50 -2.37
CA GLN A 204 3.74 -2.95 -1.58
C GLN A 204 2.53 -3.27 -2.47
N SER A 205 2.27 -2.44 -3.47
CA SER A 205 1.14 -2.62 -4.40
C SER A 205 1.30 -3.87 -5.27
N ILE A 206 2.49 -4.12 -5.84
CA ILE A 206 2.72 -5.30 -6.70
C ILE A 206 2.74 -6.61 -5.90
N ALA A 207 3.12 -6.56 -4.62
CA ALA A 207 3.14 -7.71 -3.72
C ALA A 207 1.77 -7.97 -3.05
N ASP A 208 0.82 -7.06 -3.20
CA ASP A 208 -0.50 -7.18 -2.60
C ASP A 208 -1.32 -8.28 -3.27
N TYR A 209 -1.64 -9.28 -2.48
CA TYR A 209 -2.55 -10.36 -2.85
C TYR A 209 -3.98 -10.08 -2.37
N ALA A 210 -4.11 -9.53 -1.17
CA ALA A 210 -5.36 -9.49 -0.43
C ALA A 210 -6.44 -8.63 -1.11
N ASN A 211 -6.09 -7.39 -1.47
CA ASN A 211 -7.04 -6.49 -2.12
C ASN A 211 -7.42 -6.96 -3.54
N PRO A 212 -6.48 -7.36 -4.43
CA PRO A 212 -6.83 -7.91 -5.74
C PRO A 212 -7.68 -9.17 -5.68
N PHE A 213 -7.46 -10.04 -4.70
CA PHE A 213 -8.27 -11.25 -4.51
C PHE A 213 -9.73 -10.93 -4.17
N VAL A 214 -9.96 -9.91 -3.34
CA VAL A 214 -11.31 -9.54 -2.87
C VAL A 214 -12.07 -8.67 -3.86
N ILE A 215 -11.43 -7.66 -4.46
CA ILE A 215 -12.11 -6.63 -5.25
C ILE A 215 -11.65 -6.56 -6.72
N GLY A 216 -10.62 -7.33 -7.10
CA GLY A 216 -10.07 -7.30 -8.46
C GLY A 216 -11.06 -7.70 -9.55
N GLY A 217 -12.03 -8.58 -9.26
CA GLY A 217 -12.99 -9.06 -10.24
C GLY A 217 -12.30 -9.73 -11.43
N LYS A 218 -12.48 -9.15 -12.64
CA LYS A 218 -11.78 -9.64 -13.85
C LYS A 218 -10.35 -9.12 -13.99
N PHE A 219 -9.98 -8.09 -13.22
CA PHE A 219 -8.64 -7.53 -13.22
C PHE A 219 -7.73 -8.36 -12.30
N THR A 220 -6.93 -9.21 -12.88
CA THR A 220 -6.06 -10.14 -12.15
C THR A 220 -4.62 -9.61 -12.09
N THR A 221 -3.94 -9.81 -10.96
CA THR A 221 -2.52 -9.48 -10.74
C THR A 221 -1.68 -10.74 -10.62
N ILE A 222 -0.34 -10.61 -10.74
CA ILE A 222 0.59 -11.75 -10.58
C ILE A 222 0.38 -12.43 -9.22
N ALA A 223 0.22 -11.67 -8.13
CA ALA A 223 0.04 -12.23 -6.79
C ALA A 223 -1.20 -13.13 -6.70
N VAL A 224 -2.30 -12.74 -7.33
CA VAL A 224 -3.52 -13.57 -7.41
C VAL A 224 -3.31 -14.77 -8.33
N LYS A 225 -2.59 -14.60 -9.45
CA LYS A 225 -2.26 -15.70 -10.36
C LYS A 225 -1.40 -16.76 -9.70
N ILE A 226 -0.39 -16.38 -8.93
CA ILE A 226 0.42 -17.33 -8.15
C ILE A 226 -0.47 -18.23 -7.27
N PHE A 227 -1.45 -17.64 -6.60
CA PHE A 227 -2.39 -18.39 -5.77
C PHE A 227 -3.31 -19.30 -6.62
N GLN A 228 -3.86 -18.78 -7.72
CA GLN A 228 -4.74 -19.54 -8.62
C GLN A 228 -4.02 -20.75 -9.23
N GLU A 229 -2.79 -20.55 -9.74
CA GLU A 229 -2.03 -21.65 -10.34
C GLU A 229 -1.51 -22.63 -9.28
N GLY A 230 -0.99 -22.13 -8.14
CA GLY A 230 -0.42 -23.01 -7.11
C GLY A 230 -1.44 -23.76 -6.28
N VAL A 231 -2.52 -23.12 -5.86
CA VAL A 231 -3.53 -23.69 -4.97
C VAL A 231 -4.79 -24.12 -5.73
N GLY A 232 -5.20 -23.33 -6.72
CA GLY A 232 -6.41 -23.62 -7.52
C GLY A 232 -6.20 -24.72 -8.54
N ASN A 233 -5.15 -24.62 -9.36
CA ASN A 233 -4.88 -25.52 -10.49
C ASN A 233 -3.87 -26.61 -10.14
N TYR A 234 -3.17 -26.50 -9.01
CA TYR A 234 -2.04 -27.37 -8.59
C TYR A 234 -0.87 -27.39 -9.59
N GLU A 235 -0.70 -26.29 -10.37
CA GLU A 235 0.41 -26.09 -11.31
C GLU A 235 1.56 -25.37 -10.62
N LEU A 236 2.27 -26.08 -9.73
CA LEU A 236 3.34 -25.52 -8.90
C LEU A 236 4.48 -24.93 -9.73
N GLY A 237 4.83 -25.53 -10.87
CA GLY A 237 5.88 -25.04 -11.74
C GLY A 237 5.59 -23.64 -12.30
N VAL A 238 4.37 -23.40 -12.80
CA VAL A 238 3.95 -22.10 -13.32
C VAL A 238 3.80 -21.08 -12.17
N ALA A 239 3.21 -21.49 -11.05
CA ALA A 239 3.05 -20.63 -9.86
C ALA A 239 4.41 -20.14 -9.34
N THR A 240 5.41 -21.03 -9.23
CA THR A 240 6.74 -20.68 -8.76
C THR A 240 7.51 -19.84 -9.79
N ALA A 241 7.32 -20.07 -11.10
CA ALA A 241 7.88 -19.21 -12.15
C ALA A 241 7.31 -17.78 -12.07
N LEU A 242 6.00 -17.62 -11.88
CA LEU A 242 5.35 -16.31 -11.66
C LEU A 242 5.86 -15.64 -10.37
N ALA A 243 6.06 -16.41 -9.28
CA ALA A 243 6.63 -15.90 -8.04
C ALA A 243 8.07 -15.38 -8.24
N MET A 244 8.90 -16.10 -9.02
CA MET A 244 10.26 -15.66 -9.35
C MET A 244 10.26 -14.42 -10.25
N ILE A 245 9.30 -14.29 -11.17
CA ILE A 245 9.12 -13.07 -11.98
C ILE A 245 8.78 -11.89 -11.06
N LEU A 246 7.81 -12.04 -10.15
CA LEU A 246 7.42 -10.99 -9.20
C LEU A 246 8.58 -10.59 -8.29
N LEU A 247 9.32 -11.58 -7.78
CA LEU A 247 10.51 -11.35 -6.96
C LEU A 247 11.59 -10.59 -7.73
N SER A 248 11.87 -11.00 -8.98
CA SER A 248 12.85 -10.34 -9.84
C SER A 248 12.47 -8.89 -10.14
N MET A 249 11.18 -8.61 -10.39
CA MET A 249 10.66 -7.25 -10.53
C MET A 249 10.90 -6.43 -9.27
N SER A 250 10.57 -6.97 -8.11
CA SER A 250 10.74 -6.29 -6.81
C SER A 250 12.20 -5.98 -6.52
N ILE A 251 13.11 -6.95 -6.74
CA ILE A 251 14.56 -6.78 -6.55
C ILE A 251 15.12 -5.75 -7.53
N THR A 252 14.70 -5.79 -8.80
CA THR A 252 15.16 -4.84 -9.82
C THR A 252 14.77 -3.41 -9.44
N ILE A 253 13.53 -3.20 -9.03
CA ILE A 253 13.03 -1.90 -8.59
C ILE A 253 13.77 -1.42 -7.35
N PHE A 254 13.97 -2.30 -6.37
CA PHE A 254 14.76 -1.99 -5.17
C PHE A 254 16.21 -1.63 -5.50
N ALA A 255 16.85 -2.36 -6.42
CA ALA A 255 18.21 -2.07 -6.86
C ALA A 255 18.30 -0.71 -7.56
N ILE A 256 17.35 -0.41 -8.45
CA ILE A 256 17.23 0.89 -9.10
C ILE A 256 17.07 2.00 -8.05
N GLN A 257 16.16 1.83 -7.10
CA GLN A 257 15.94 2.77 -5.99
C GLN A 257 17.24 3.04 -5.24
N ARG A 258 17.91 1.98 -4.78
CA ARG A 258 19.14 2.10 -3.99
C ARG A 258 20.25 2.81 -4.77
N TYR A 259 20.40 2.49 -6.07
CA TYR A 259 21.39 3.13 -6.92
C TYR A 259 21.14 4.65 -7.06
N TYR A 260 19.90 5.05 -7.35
CA TYR A 260 19.56 6.47 -7.51
C TYR A 260 19.60 7.24 -6.20
N THR A 261 19.18 6.64 -5.10
CA THR A 261 19.20 7.26 -3.78
C THR A 261 20.62 7.52 -3.31
N ASN A 262 21.51 6.55 -3.50
CA ASN A 262 22.94 6.71 -3.09
C ASN A 262 23.66 7.77 -3.92
N LYS A 263 23.34 7.96 -5.19
CA LYS A 263 23.94 9.00 -6.05
C LYS A 263 23.47 10.42 -5.73
N LYS A 264 22.24 10.57 -5.25
CA LYS A 264 21.62 11.85 -4.92
C LYS A 264 21.44 12.03 -3.41
N SER A 265 22.36 11.49 -2.61
CA SER A 265 22.45 11.87 -1.21
C SER A 265 22.74 13.36 -1.16
N TYR A 266 21.69 14.18 -1.16
CA TYR A 266 21.82 15.54 -0.68
C TYR A 266 22.25 15.38 0.77
N VAL A 267 23.52 15.71 1.03
CA VAL A 267 23.99 15.91 2.37
C VAL A 267 22.99 16.88 2.98
N THR A 268 22.05 16.33 3.75
CA THR A 268 21.33 17.16 4.71
C THR A 268 22.42 17.84 5.48
N VAL A 269 22.48 19.17 5.35
CA VAL A 269 23.33 19.98 6.22
C VAL A 269 22.93 19.55 7.63
N THR A 270 23.77 18.71 8.23
CA THR A 270 23.53 18.08 9.51
C THR A 270 23.70 19.14 10.60
N GLY A 271 22.74 20.07 10.63
CA GLY A 271 22.46 20.87 11.78
C GLY A 271 21.28 20.23 12.50
N LYS A 272 21.35 20.04 13.80
CA LYS A 272 20.15 19.93 14.62
C LYS A 272 19.22 21.03 14.14
N VAL A 273 17.95 20.67 13.80
CA VAL A 273 16.90 21.66 13.49
C VAL A 273 16.97 22.71 14.60
N SER A 274 17.55 23.85 14.28
CA SER A 274 17.98 24.84 15.29
C SER A 274 16.83 25.72 15.76
N ARG A 275 15.65 25.60 15.12
CA ARG A 275 14.50 26.46 15.38
C ARG A 275 13.20 25.74 15.06
N GLU A 276 12.15 26.04 15.83
CA GLU A 276 10.79 25.60 15.50
C GLU A 276 10.32 26.31 14.22
N ARG A 277 9.69 25.55 13.33
CA ARG A 277 9.13 26.06 12.06
C ARG A 277 7.94 26.96 12.32
N GLU A 278 7.93 28.14 11.70
CA GLU A 278 6.75 29.01 11.68
C GLU A 278 5.62 28.37 10.85
N LEU A 279 4.53 27.98 11.51
CA LEU A 279 3.38 27.38 10.84
C LEU A 279 2.59 28.41 10.05
N ILE A 280 2.03 28.00 8.92
CA ILE A 280 1.18 28.81 8.09
C ILE A 280 -0.19 28.96 8.77
N ASP A 281 -0.56 30.22 9.09
CA ASP A 281 -1.83 30.56 9.78
C ASP A 281 -2.75 31.46 8.91
N ASN A 282 -2.40 31.65 7.64
CA ASN A 282 -3.20 32.47 6.72
C ASN A 282 -4.51 31.75 6.36
N PRO A 283 -5.69 32.32 6.70
CA PRO A 283 -6.98 31.67 6.46
C PRO A 283 -7.27 31.31 5.00
N LYS A 284 -6.72 32.07 4.04
CA LYS A 284 -6.88 31.80 2.60
C LYS A 284 -6.20 30.50 2.18
N ILE A 285 -5.15 30.07 2.89
CA ILE A 285 -4.41 28.82 2.65
C ILE A 285 -4.92 27.71 3.56
N VAL A 286 -5.10 28.01 4.85
CA VAL A 286 -5.47 27.02 5.88
C VAL A 286 -6.87 26.45 5.61
N ARG A 287 -7.87 27.28 5.29
CA ARG A 287 -9.26 26.82 5.09
C ARG A 287 -9.41 25.75 4.00
N PRO A 288 -8.95 25.98 2.75
CA PRO A 288 -9.10 24.95 1.71
C PRO A 288 -8.32 23.68 2.04
N MET A 289 -7.10 23.79 2.61
CA MET A 289 -6.32 22.62 3.01
C MET A 289 -6.99 21.84 4.14
N TYR A 290 -7.57 22.55 5.11
CA TYR A 290 -8.30 21.92 6.21
C TYR A 290 -9.57 21.20 5.75
N ILE A 291 -10.32 21.81 4.80
CA ILE A 291 -11.51 21.18 4.20
C ILE A 291 -11.15 19.92 3.45
N THR A 292 -10.10 19.96 2.62
CA THR A 292 -9.60 18.78 1.90
C THR A 292 -9.12 17.70 2.85
N LEU A 293 -8.37 18.08 3.89
CA LEU A 293 -7.92 17.15 4.93
C LEU A 293 -9.12 16.49 5.64
N LEU A 294 -10.12 17.29 6.03
CA LEU A 294 -11.33 16.80 6.68
C LEU A 294 -12.11 15.83 5.78
N PHE A 295 -12.25 16.16 4.50
CA PHE A 295 -12.90 15.28 3.52
C PHE A 295 -12.18 13.92 3.40
N LEU A 296 -10.86 13.93 3.18
CA LEU A 296 -10.07 12.71 3.06
C LEU A 296 -10.09 11.89 4.35
N THR A 297 -9.98 12.54 5.49
CA THR A 297 -9.99 11.88 6.80
C THR A 297 -11.36 11.26 7.10
N THR A 298 -12.44 11.99 6.80
CA THR A 298 -13.81 11.48 6.95
C THR A 298 -14.02 10.26 6.05
N PHE A 299 -13.48 10.28 4.83
CA PHE A 299 -13.56 9.16 3.92
C PHE A 299 -12.81 7.92 4.47
N VAL A 300 -11.62 8.11 5.02
CA VAL A 300 -10.88 7.02 5.71
C VAL A 300 -11.69 6.49 6.89
N ILE A 301 -12.21 7.37 7.77
CA ILE A 301 -13.03 6.95 8.91
C ILE A 301 -14.26 6.17 8.46
N ALA A 302 -14.96 6.64 7.41
CA ALA A 302 -16.13 5.95 6.88
C ALA A 302 -15.81 4.51 6.45
N MET A 303 -14.65 4.30 5.81
CA MET A 303 -14.19 2.96 5.45
C MET A 303 -13.98 2.07 6.68
N TYR A 304 -13.40 2.60 7.76
CA TYR A 304 -13.06 1.80 8.93
C TYR A 304 -14.22 1.58 9.88
N ILE A 305 -15.13 2.54 10.04
CA ILE A 305 -16.26 2.43 10.97
C ILE A 305 -17.32 1.43 10.49
N LEU A 306 -17.36 1.17 9.17
CA LEU A 306 -18.34 0.23 8.60
C LEU A 306 -18.11 -1.22 9.01
N ILE A 307 -16.87 -1.64 9.18
CA ILE A 307 -16.58 -3.02 9.58
C ILE A 307 -17.15 -3.34 10.97
N PRO A 308 -16.85 -2.57 12.03
CA PRO A 308 -17.52 -2.79 13.31
C PRO A 308 -19.05 -2.72 13.21
N ILE A 309 -19.60 -1.73 12.49
CA ILE A 309 -21.07 -1.62 12.36
C ILE A 309 -21.63 -2.84 11.64
N SER A 310 -21.01 -3.28 10.55
CA SER A 310 -21.48 -4.45 9.81
C SER A 310 -21.39 -5.76 10.60
N SER A 311 -20.41 -5.87 11.49
CA SER A 311 -20.23 -7.06 12.35
C SER A 311 -21.36 -7.26 13.36
N PHE A 312 -22.06 -6.18 13.72
CA PHE A 312 -23.23 -6.20 14.62
C PHE A 312 -24.58 -6.19 13.87
N THR A 313 -24.59 -6.32 12.55
CA THR A 313 -25.82 -6.37 11.76
C THR A 313 -26.03 -7.74 11.14
N GLU A 314 -27.27 -8.20 11.01
CA GLU A 314 -27.59 -9.53 10.46
C GLU A 314 -27.09 -9.66 8.99
N ILE A 315 -27.46 -8.71 8.14
CA ILE A 315 -26.94 -8.54 6.76
C ILE A 315 -26.90 -7.05 6.51
N PHE A 316 -25.69 -6.46 6.59
CA PHE A 316 -25.52 -5.03 6.45
C PHE A 316 -26.10 -4.53 5.11
N GLY A 317 -26.92 -3.49 5.21
CA GLY A 317 -27.54 -2.89 4.03
C GLY A 317 -28.84 -3.54 3.58
N ILE A 318 -29.18 -4.75 4.03
CA ILE A 318 -30.44 -5.47 3.69
C ILE A 318 -31.28 -5.65 4.95
N LYS A 319 -30.73 -6.31 5.97
CA LYS A 319 -31.36 -6.52 7.27
C LYS A 319 -30.47 -5.94 8.36
N ASN A 320 -30.73 -4.70 8.72
CA ASN A 320 -29.92 -3.93 9.68
C ASN A 320 -30.28 -4.20 11.15
N ASN A 321 -30.90 -5.35 11.46
CA ASN A 321 -31.18 -5.75 12.83
C ASN A 321 -29.85 -6.00 13.58
N ILE A 322 -29.75 -5.48 14.80
CA ILE A 322 -28.58 -5.70 15.65
C ILE A 322 -28.54 -7.17 16.07
N THR A 323 -27.39 -7.80 15.87
CA THR A 323 -27.18 -9.22 16.20
C THR A 323 -25.76 -9.50 16.69
N PHE A 324 -25.61 -10.46 17.58
CA PHE A 324 -24.31 -11.02 17.98
C PHE A 324 -24.05 -12.41 17.34
N LYS A 325 -24.90 -12.82 16.39
CA LYS A 325 -24.88 -14.15 15.80
C LYS A 325 -23.52 -14.48 15.16
N HIS A 326 -22.91 -13.53 14.48
CA HIS A 326 -21.60 -13.72 13.84
C HIS A 326 -20.50 -14.09 14.86
N TYR A 327 -20.50 -13.42 16.01
CA TYR A 327 -19.55 -13.72 17.07
C TYR A 327 -19.85 -15.09 17.73
N GLN A 328 -21.14 -15.43 17.93
CA GLN A 328 -21.52 -16.73 18.48
C GLN A 328 -21.12 -17.87 17.55
N GLU A 329 -21.24 -17.70 16.24
CA GLU A 329 -20.88 -18.71 15.24
C GLU A 329 -19.36 -18.98 15.27
N ILE A 330 -18.50 -17.96 15.39
CA ILE A 330 -17.06 -18.14 15.50
C ILE A 330 -16.72 -19.07 16.69
N PHE A 331 -17.31 -18.83 17.86
CA PHE A 331 -17.08 -19.68 19.04
C PHE A 331 -17.67 -21.10 18.90
N ARG A 332 -18.76 -21.28 18.14
CA ARG A 332 -19.30 -22.61 17.85
C ARG A 332 -18.43 -23.42 16.89
N PHE A 333 -17.82 -22.78 15.89
CA PHE A 333 -16.89 -23.45 14.99
C PHE A 333 -15.64 -23.93 15.71
N THR A 334 -15.10 -23.15 16.63
CA THR A 334 -13.94 -23.54 17.43
C THR A 334 -14.21 -24.81 18.24
N ASN A 335 -15.44 -24.99 18.76
CA ASN A 335 -15.82 -26.21 19.49
C ASN A 335 -16.10 -27.44 18.60
N ARG A 336 -16.21 -27.28 17.27
CA ARG A 336 -16.42 -28.39 16.33
C ARG A 336 -15.13 -28.91 15.68
N VAL A 337 -14.04 -28.14 15.77
CA VAL A 337 -12.71 -28.47 15.21
C VAL A 337 -11.76 -29.04 16.27
N ALA A 338 -12.16 -29.07 17.53
CA ALA A 338 -11.42 -29.81 18.55
C ALA A 338 -11.73 -31.29 18.41
N PRO A 339 -10.77 -32.19 18.13
CA PRO A 339 -10.96 -33.64 18.07
C PRO A 339 -11.35 -34.23 19.41
#